data_73d2e58e17ac5397074ae3c58bfa697e
#
_entry.id   73d2e58e17ac5397074ae3c58bfa697e
#
_cell.length_a   1.000
_cell.length_b   1.000
_cell.length_c   1.000
_cell.angle_alpha   90.00
_cell.angle_beta   90.00
_cell.angle_gamma   90.00
#
_symmetry.space_group_name_H-M   'P 1'
#
loop_
_entity.id
_entity.type
_entity.pdbx_description
1 polymer ?
#
loop_
_entity_poly.entity_id
_entity_poly.type
_entity_poly.pdbx_seq_one_letter_code
_entity_poly.pdbx_strand_id
1 'polypeptide(L)'
;MAFGFDAQAEQQLLAAMMQKKEYLLDIISSLKSDDFTEPSNKAMFNIIKAMADNGEDVNPQSVMIKHKEEIAELNFGRSFILMATDFMEHQ
;
A
#
# COMPACT_ATOMS: atom_id res chain seq x y z
N MET A 1 -8.28 -15.51 -6.70
CA MET A 1 -7.56 -15.73 -7.97
C MET A 1 -6.21 -15.03 -7.92
N ALA A 2 -5.19 -15.72 -8.30
CA ALA A 2 -3.90 -15.05 -8.42
C ALA A 2 -3.95 -14.11 -9.63
N PHE A 3 -3.50 -12.91 -9.46
CA PHE A 3 -3.56 -11.91 -10.51
C PHE A 3 -2.42 -12.01 -11.50
N GLY A 4 -1.46 -12.89 -11.24
CA GLY A 4 -0.27 -12.92 -12.06
C GLY A 4 0.55 -11.66 -11.98
N PHE A 5 0.34 -10.85 -10.94
CA PHE A 5 1.12 -9.64 -10.71
C PHE A 5 2.53 -10.02 -10.30
N ASP A 6 3.50 -9.29 -10.80
CA ASP A 6 4.82 -9.31 -10.21
C ASP A 6 4.85 -8.30 -9.05
N ALA A 7 5.96 -8.29 -8.31
CA ALA A 7 6.09 -7.42 -7.16
C ALA A 7 5.92 -5.94 -7.54
N GLN A 8 6.37 -5.55 -8.72
CA GLN A 8 6.27 -4.17 -9.15
C GLN A 8 4.83 -3.75 -9.42
N ALA A 9 4.05 -4.62 -10.06
CA ALA A 9 2.62 -4.34 -10.30
C ALA A 9 1.86 -4.24 -8.98
N GLU A 10 2.21 -5.09 -8.03
CA GLU A 10 1.62 -5.04 -6.69
C GLU A 10 1.93 -3.72 -5.99
N GLN A 11 3.16 -3.23 -6.13
CA GLN A 11 3.55 -1.95 -5.55
C GLN A 11 2.78 -0.79 -6.16
N GLN A 12 2.54 -0.84 -7.46
CA GLN A 12 1.75 0.19 -8.13
C GLN A 12 0.31 0.21 -7.61
N LEU A 13 -0.24 -0.97 -7.36
CA LEU A 13 -1.58 -1.10 -6.82
C LEU A 13 -1.66 -0.50 -5.41
N LEU A 14 -0.66 -0.79 -4.59
CA LEU A 14 -0.59 -0.24 -3.24
C LEU A 14 -0.44 1.28 -3.27
N ALA A 15 0.33 1.80 -4.21
CA ALA A 15 0.48 3.24 -4.39
C ALA A 15 -0.86 3.89 -4.75
N ALA A 16 -1.63 3.25 -5.62
CA ALA A 16 -2.95 3.76 -6.00
C ALA A 16 -3.89 3.84 -4.80
N MET A 17 -3.81 2.88 -3.89
CA MET A 17 -4.62 2.88 -2.67
C MET A 17 -4.35 4.10 -1.80
N MET A 18 -3.13 4.61 -1.85
CA MET A 18 -2.74 5.76 -1.05
C MET A 18 -2.96 7.09 -1.75
N GLN A 19 -3.34 7.08 -3.02
CA GLN A 19 -3.59 8.31 -3.77
C GLN A 19 -5.01 8.80 -3.62
N LYS A 20 -5.97 7.90 -3.73
CA LYS A 20 -7.37 8.25 -3.72
C LYS A 20 -8.16 7.26 -2.88
N LYS A 21 -9.05 7.81 -2.07
CA LYS A 21 -9.92 7.00 -1.23
C LYS A 21 -10.79 6.05 -2.04
N GLU A 22 -11.21 6.49 -3.22
CA GLU A 22 -12.03 5.65 -4.10
C GLU A 22 -11.31 4.38 -4.50
N TYR A 23 -10.04 4.50 -4.88
CA TYR A 23 -9.23 3.34 -5.23
C TYR A 23 -9.00 2.46 -4.01
N LEU A 24 -8.74 3.08 -2.86
CA LEU A 24 -8.56 2.35 -1.61
C LEU A 24 -9.75 1.44 -1.31
N LEU A 25 -10.94 2.01 -1.35
CA LEU A 25 -12.15 1.27 -1.03
C LEU A 25 -12.43 0.15 -2.04
N ASP A 26 -12.23 0.42 -3.32
CA ASP A 26 -12.41 -0.58 -4.37
C ASP A 26 -11.46 -1.75 -4.19
N ILE A 27 -10.20 -1.46 -3.93
CA ILE A 27 -9.17 -2.49 -3.83
C ILE A 27 -9.38 -3.32 -2.56
N ILE A 28 -9.69 -2.69 -1.44
CA ILE A 28 -9.97 -3.40 -0.20
C ILE A 28 -11.17 -4.33 -0.36
N SER A 29 -12.17 -3.90 -1.10
CA SER A 29 -13.37 -4.71 -1.33
C SER A 29 -13.11 -5.89 -2.25
N SER A 30 -12.11 -5.79 -3.12
CA SER A 30 -11.86 -6.78 -4.16
C SER A 30 -10.72 -7.72 -3.85
N LEU A 31 -9.75 -7.30 -3.03
CA LEU A 31 -8.54 -8.05 -2.78
C LEU A 31 -8.34 -8.37 -1.32
N LYS A 32 -7.56 -9.42 -1.07
CA LYS A 32 -7.10 -9.81 0.26
C LYS A 32 -5.58 -9.84 0.24
N SER A 33 -4.97 -9.85 1.41
CA SER A 33 -3.52 -9.90 1.49
C SER A 33 -2.96 -11.15 0.79
N ASP A 34 -3.70 -12.24 0.80
CA ASP A 34 -3.27 -13.48 0.15
C ASP A 34 -3.20 -13.38 -1.37
N ASP A 35 -3.82 -12.37 -1.96
CA ASP A 35 -3.74 -12.15 -3.40
C ASP A 35 -2.40 -11.56 -3.82
N PHE A 36 -1.63 -11.06 -2.87
CA PHE A 36 -0.29 -10.55 -3.13
C PHE A 36 0.71 -11.68 -3.03
N THR A 37 1.71 -11.66 -3.89
CA THR A 37 2.72 -12.73 -3.94
C THR A 37 3.95 -12.41 -3.11
N GLU A 38 4.30 -11.13 -3.02
CA GLU A 38 5.49 -10.70 -2.30
C GLU A 38 5.15 -10.46 -0.83
N PRO A 39 5.86 -11.08 0.13
CA PRO A 39 5.57 -10.91 1.55
C PRO A 39 5.53 -9.46 2.02
N SER A 40 6.45 -8.63 1.51
CA SER A 40 6.46 -7.22 1.89
C SER A 40 5.22 -6.48 1.37
N ASN A 41 4.74 -6.85 0.19
CA ASN A 41 3.51 -6.28 -0.36
C ASN A 41 2.30 -6.70 0.47
N LYS A 42 2.26 -7.96 0.90
CA LYS A 42 1.19 -8.42 1.80
C LYS A 42 1.16 -7.62 3.08
N ALA A 43 2.33 -7.40 3.68
CA ALA A 43 2.44 -6.64 4.92
C ALA A 43 1.97 -5.20 4.72
N MET A 44 2.37 -4.57 3.63
CA MET A 44 1.96 -3.21 3.32
C MET A 44 0.45 -3.13 3.12
N PHE A 45 -0.12 -4.08 2.39
CA PHE A 45 -1.57 -4.13 2.19
C PHE A 45 -2.30 -4.22 3.54
N ASN A 46 -1.81 -5.07 4.44
CA ASN A 46 -2.43 -5.22 5.76
C ASN A 46 -2.36 -3.94 6.57
N ILE A 47 -1.24 -3.22 6.50
CA ILE A 47 -1.08 -1.94 7.18
C ILE A 47 -2.11 -0.93 6.66
N ILE A 48 -2.19 -0.80 5.35
CA ILE A 48 -3.12 0.14 4.71
C ILE A 48 -4.56 -0.21 5.04
N LYS A 49 -4.90 -1.51 4.97
CA LYS A 49 -6.24 -1.96 5.28
C LYS A 49 -6.63 -1.68 6.72
N ALA A 50 -5.71 -1.93 7.66
CA ALA A 50 -5.99 -1.67 9.06
C ALA A 50 -6.24 -0.19 9.33
N MET A 51 -5.47 0.68 8.70
CA MET A 51 -5.68 2.12 8.82
C MET A 51 -7.04 2.52 8.27
N ALA A 52 -7.40 2.00 7.10
CA ALA A 52 -8.69 2.29 6.49
C ALA A 52 -9.85 1.79 7.36
N ASP A 53 -9.72 0.60 7.93
CA ASP A 53 -10.74 0.03 8.80
C ASP A 53 -10.94 0.86 10.07
N ASN A 54 -9.89 1.54 10.50
CA ASN A 54 -9.95 2.42 11.68
C ASN A 54 -10.43 3.83 11.34
N GLY A 55 -10.77 4.09 10.08
CA GLY A 55 -11.22 5.41 9.66
C GLY A 55 -10.13 6.45 9.54
N GLU A 56 -8.87 6.01 9.46
CA GLU A 56 -7.75 6.92 9.36
C GLU A 56 -7.51 7.32 7.92
N ASP A 57 -6.97 8.54 7.74
CA ASP A 57 -6.54 8.96 6.41
C ASP A 57 -5.36 8.11 5.96
N VAL A 58 -5.49 7.53 4.76
CA VAL A 58 -4.45 6.69 4.19
C VAL A 58 -3.75 7.48 3.08
N ASN A 59 -2.51 7.85 3.34
CA ASN A 59 -1.64 8.51 2.36
C ASN A 59 -0.20 8.15 2.72
N PRO A 60 0.76 8.39 1.81
CA PRO A 60 2.13 7.96 2.08
C PRO A 60 2.70 8.53 3.37
N GLN A 61 2.37 9.78 3.71
CA GLN A 61 2.89 10.39 4.93
C GLN A 61 2.31 9.77 6.18
N SER A 62 0.99 9.57 6.22
CA SER A 62 0.35 9.01 7.41
C SER A 62 0.77 7.56 7.63
N VAL A 63 0.90 6.80 6.55
CA VAL A 63 1.37 5.43 6.64
C VAL A 63 2.78 5.38 7.20
N MET A 64 3.66 6.24 6.70
CA MET A 64 5.05 6.28 7.16
C MET A 64 5.14 6.72 8.62
N ILE A 65 4.38 7.74 9.02
CA ILE A 65 4.44 8.25 10.37
C ILE A 65 3.97 7.21 11.38
N LYS A 66 2.86 6.56 11.09
CA LYS A 66 2.24 5.62 12.03
C LYS A 66 2.91 4.26 12.08
N HIS A 67 3.49 3.83 10.96
CA HIS A 67 4.03 2.49 10.84
C HIS A 67 5.48 2.48 10.38
N LYS A 68 6.23 3.51 10.75
CA LYS A 68 7.60 3.70 10.29
C LYS A 68 8.49 2.49 10.57
N GLU A 69 8.40 1.95 11.77
CA GLU A 69 9.26 0.82 12.16
C GLU A 69 8.92 -0.43 11.36
N GLU A 70 7.63 -0.69 11.18
CA GLU A 70 7.18 -1.84 10.42
C GLU A 70 7.61 -1.73 8.96
N ILE A 71 7.44 -0.54 8.38
CA ILE A 71 7.79 -0.29 6.99
C ILE A 71 9.30 -0.40 6.78
N ALA A 72 10.07 0.10 7.74
CA ALA A 72 11.54 0.05 7.64
C ALA A 72 12.07 -1.37 7.58
N GLU A 73 11.33 -2.34 8.12
CA GLU A 73 11.73 -3.74 8.08
C GLU A 73 11.38 -4.42 6.76
N LEU A 74 10.55 -3.79 5.93
CA LEU A 74 10.20 -4.32 4.62
C LEU A 74 11.35 -4.08 3.65
N ASN A 75 11.56 -5.03 2.77
CA ASN A 75 12.69 -4.98 1.83
C ASN A 75 12.69 -3.73 0.97
N PHE A 76 11.53 -3.23 0.61
CA PHE A 76 11.42 -2.06 -0.27
C PHE A 76 10.51 -0.97 0.32
N GLY A 77 10.21 -1.06 1.61
CA GLY A 77 9.23 -0.17 2.21
C GLY A 77 9.52 1.30 2.02
N ARG A 78 10.76 1.72 2.25
CA ARG A 78 11.13 3.12 2.11
C ARG A 78 11.08 3.56 0.65
N SER A 79 11.60 2.74 -0.24
CA SER A 79 11.57 3.05 -1.68
C SER A 79 10.16 3.16 -2.19
N PHE A 80 9.30 2.27 -1.74
CA PHE A 80 7.90 2.30 -2.13
C PHE A 80 7.21 3.60 -1.68
N ILE A 81 7.42 3.99 -0.43
CA ILE A 81 6.81 5.22 0.09
C ILE A 81 7.31 6.44 -0.66
N LEU A 82 8.61 6.50 -0.93
CA LEU A 82 9.18 7.60 -1.70
C LEU A 82 8.60 7.66 -3.10
N MET A 83 8.46 6.52 -3.75
CA MET A 83 7.88 6.43 -5.08
C MET A 83 6.43 6.90 -5.09
N ALA A 84 5.64 6.47 -4.11
CA ALA A 84 4.25 6.86 -4.02
C ALA A 84 4.12 8.36 -3.75
N THR A 85 4.96 8.91 -2.90
CA THR A 85 4.96 10.34 -2.61
C THR A 85 5.30 11.15 -3.84
N ASP A 86 6.34 10.73 -4.55
CA ASP A 86 6.75 11.40 -5.79
C ASP A 86 5.64 11.35 -6.82
N PHE A 87 5.00 10.21 -6.97
CA PHE A 87 3.89 10.05 -7.90
C PHE A 87 2.75 11.03 -7.59
N MET A 88 2.43 11.19 -6.31
CA MET A 88 1.37 12.10 -5.90
C MET A 88 1.73 13.56 -6.18
N GLU A 89 2.99 13.91 -6.02
CA GLU A 89 3.42 15.29 -6.25
C GLU A 89 3.36 15.70 -7.71
N HIS A 90 3.41 14.73 -8.62
CA HIS A 90 3.42 15.00 -10.05
C HIS A 90 2.03 14.90 -10.68
N GLN A 91 1.02 14.85 -9.88
CA GLN A 91 -0.35 14.88 -10.38
C GLN A 91 -0.91 16.31 -10.39
#